data_739dd52792dcb9b2268c422028763d18
#
_entry.id   739dd52792dcb9b2268c422028763d18
#
_cell.length_a   1.000
_cell.length_b   1.000
_cell.length_c   1.000
_cell.angle_alpha   90.00
_cell.angle_beta   90.00
_cell.angle_gamma   90.00
#
_symmetry.space_group_name_H-M   'P 1'
#
loop_
_entity.id
_entity.type
_entity.pdbx_description
1 polymer ?
#
loop_
_entity_poly.entity_id
_entity_poly.type
_entity_poly.pdbx_seq_one_letter_code
_entity_poly.pdbx_strand_id
1 'polypeptide(L)'
;MFLNILKSLFHNFGVVAVGFGVALLGRGLDYLLGITDFQSLVASIAGVPLLALGFFLRAWATLHFYQHRMKVISLSPQQTLITTGPYRFSRTPLFLGGNVFIFFGASMMLGSPSALLITALHIPIVDLLIRREEKQLEQTFGEEWLRYKERVRRWL
;
A
#
# COMPACT_ATOMS: atom_id res chain seq x y z
N MET A 1 19.58 -6.15 -12.62
CA MET A 1 19.36 -5.28 -11.44
C MET A 1 18.75 -3.94 -11.82
N PHE A 2 19.37 -3.14 -12.69
CA PHE A 2 18.85 -1.82 -13.11
C PHE A 2 17.42 -1.83 -13.63
N LEU A 3 17.06 -2.75 -14.52
CA LEU A 3 15.71 -2.86 -15.07
C LEU A 3 14.63 -3.15 -14.00
N ASN A 4 14.95 -3.93 -12.97
CA ASN A 4 14.04 -4.21 -11.86
C ASN A 4 13.80 -2.97 -10.99
N ILE A 5 14.83 -2.16 -10.78
CA ILE A 5 14.71 -0.88 -10.08
C ILE A 5 13.79 0.06 -10.87
N LEU A 6 14.01 0.19 -12.17
CA LEU A 6 13.18 1.06 -13.03
C LEU A 6 11.72 0.61 -13.06
N LYS A 7 11.45 -0.70 -13.18
CA LYS A 7 10.09 -1.26 -13.10
C LYS A 7 9.45 -1.00 -11.74
N SER A 8 10.20 -1.17 -10.66
CA SER A 8 9.72 -0.89 -9.30
C SER A 8 9.34 0.58 -9.15
N LEU A 9 10.20 1.51 -9.58
CA LEU A 9 9.92 2.94 -9.51
C LEU A 9 8.68 3.31 -10.34
N PHE A 10 8.61 2.87 -11.60
CA PHE A 10 7.46 3.14 -12.45
C PHE A 10 6.15 2.65 -11.84
N HIS A 11 6.14 1.42 -11.32
CA HIS A 11 4.96 0.84 -10.65
C HIS A 11 4.55 1.66 -9.41
N ASN A 12 5.52 2.10 -8.62
CA ASN A 12 5.24 2.86 -7.40
C ASN A 12 4.82 4.30 -7.67
N PHE A 13 5.35 4.95 -8.70
CA PHE A 13 4.82 6.23 -9.16
C PHE A 13 3.37 6.13 -9.64
N GLY A 14 3.00 5.02 -10.30
CA GLY A 14 1.61 4.75 -10.64
C GLY A 14 0.69 4.70 -9.42
N VAL A 15 1.14 4.05 -8.33
CA VAL A 15 0.35 4.00 -7.07
C VAL A 15 0.26 5.37 -6.39
N VAL A 16 1.32 6.18 -6.43
CA VAL A 16 1.28 7.57 -5.95
C VAL A 16 0.26 8.38 -6.76
N ALA A 17 0.27 8.25 -8.10
CA ALA A 17 -0.71 8.91 -8.96
C ALA A 17 -2.16 8.50 -8.62
N VAL A 18 -2.40 7.21 -8.35
CA VAL A 18 -3.72 6.72 -7.90
C VAL A 18 -4.08 7.33 -6.54
N GLY A 19 -3.15 7.39 -5.58
CA GLY A 19 -3.37 8.01 -4.27
C GLY A 19 -3.78 9.47 -4.38
N PHE A 20 -3.10 10.26 -5.22
CA PHE A 20 -3.50 11.64 -5.50
C PHE A 20 -4.83 11.72 -6.27
N GLY A 21 -5.11 10.78 -7.18
CA GLY A 21 -6.40 10.67 -7.85
C GLY A 21 -7.55 10.49 -6.86
N VAL A 22 -7.41 9.57 -5.90
CA VAL A 22 -8.39 9.37 -4.81
C VAL A 22 -8.52 10.64 -3.96
N ALA A 23 -7.42 11.29 -3.63
CA ALA A 23 -7.43 12.52 -2.84
C ALA A 23 -8.10 13.68 -3.58
N LEU A 24 -7.90 13.81 -4.91
CA LEU A 24 -8.59 14.79 -5.74
C LEU A 24 -10.08 14.50 -5.89
N LEU A 25 -10.47 13.23 -6.04
CA LEU A 25 -11.89 12.83 -6.04
C LEU A 25 -12.57 13.19 -4.71
N GLY A 26 -11.91 12.89 -3.59
CA GLY A 26 -12.42 13.28 -2.27
C GLY A 26 -12.58 14.79 -2.13
N ARG A 27 -11.59 15.56 -2.60
CA ARG A 27 -11.67 17.03 -2.60
C ARG A 27 -12.81 17.55 -3.49
N GLY A 28 -13.05 16.91 -4.63
CA GLY A 28 -14.20 17.21 -5.47
C GLY A 28 -15.53 16.96 -4.75
N LEU A 29 -15.63 15.87 -3.97
CA LEU A 29 -16.79 15.59 -3.13
C LEU A 29 -16.96 16.64 -2.02
N ASP A 30 -15.88 17.05 -1.36
CA ASP A 30 -15.92 18.12 -0.35
C ASP A 30 -16.52 19.39 -0.94
N TYR A 31 -16.08 19.78 -2.13
CA TYR A 31 -16.62 20.95 -2.83
C TYR A 31 -18.12 20.81 -3.15
N LEU A 32 -18.55 19.64 -3.67
CA LEU A 32 -19.95 19.38 -4.01
C LEU A 32 -20.87 19.33 -2.79
N LEU A 33 -20.36 18.86 -1.66
CA LEU A 33 -21.13 18.70 -0.41
C LEU A 33 -21.02 19.91 0.52
N GLY A 34 -20.25 20.95 0.15
CA GLY A 34 -20.00 22.12 0.99
C GLY A 34 -19.18 21.79 2.24
N ILE A 35 -18.37 20.73 2.22
CA ILE A 35 -17.49 20.34 3.33
C ILE A 35 -16.25 21.22 3.30
N THR A 36 -15.97 21.89 4.42
CA THR A 36 -14.77 22.72 4.56
C THR A 36 -13.52 21.84 4.58
N ASP A 37 -12.57 22.13 3.72
CA ASP A 37 -11.26 21.48 3.75
C ASP A 37 -10.49 21.90 5.03
N PHE A 38 -9.55 21.06 5.44
CA PHE A 38 -8.63 21.38 6.54
C PHE A 38 -7.21 21.67 6.02
N GLN A 39 -7.11 22.20 4.79
CA GLN A 39 -5.83 22.49 4.19
C GLN A 39 -5.05 23.47 5.07
N SER A 40 -3.97 22.97 5.65
CA SER A 40 -3.05 23.73 6.49
C SER A 40 -1.62 23.32 6.18
N LEU A 41 -0.68 24.21 6.45
CA LEU A 41 0.74 23.89 6.31
C LEU A 41 1.12 22.67 7.16
N VAL A 42 0.56 22.54 8.36
CA VAL A 42 0.81 21.41 9.27
C VAL A 42 0.33 20.09 8.67
N ALA A 43 -0.90 20.05 8.13
CA ALA A 43 -1.45 18.85 7.49
C ALA A 43 -0.62 18.44 6.26
N SER A 44 -0.25 19.42 5.42
CA SER A 44 0.60 19.17 4.25
C SER A 44 1.98 18.64 4.63
N ILE A 45 2.63 19.26 5.63
CA ILE A 45 3.93 18.81 6.15
C ILE A 45 3.82 17.39 6.73
N ALA A 46 2.74 17.07 7.47
CA ALA A 46 2.53 15.72 8.02
C ALA A 46 2.23 14.66 6.94
N GLY A 47 1.59 15.06 5.84
CA GLY A 47 1.30 14.17 4.70
C GLY A 47 2.55 13.73 3.93
N VAL A 48 3.55 14.61 3.80
CA VAL A 48 4.80 14.33 3.07
C VAL A 48 5.57 13.12 3.62
N PRO A 49 5.90 13.03 4.93
CA PRO A 49 6.62 11.88 5.47
C PRO A 49 5.82 10.58 5.38
N LEU A 50 4.48 10.63 5.52
CA LEU A 50 3.65 9.45 5.31
C LEU A 50 3.75 8.95 3.86
N LEU A 51 3.63 9.85 2.89
CA LEU A 51 3.76 9.52 1.48
C LEU A 51 5.15 8.97 1.16
N ALA A 52 6.20 9.61 1.66
CA ALA A 52 7.58 9.16 1.48
C ALA A 52 7.81 7.77 2.09
N LEU A 53 7.37 7.55 3.34
CA LEU A 53 7.47 6.26 4.02
C LEU A 53 6.73 5.16 3.22
N GLY A 54 5.53 5.47 2.76
CA GLY A 54 4.73 4.56 1.93
C GLY A 54 5.42 4.21 0.62
N PHE A 55 5.98 5.22 -0.06
CA PHE A 55 6.72 5.02 -1.29
C PHE A 55 7.96 4.12 -1.09
N PHE A 56 8.79 4.42 -0.09
CA PHE A 56 10.00 3.64 0.18
C PHE A 56 9.68 2.22 0.62
N LEU A 57 8.72 2.03 1.53
CA LEU A 57 8.30 0.70 1.96
C LEU A 57 7.80 -0.15 0.79
N ARG A 58 6.97 0.45 -0.06
CA ARG A 58 6.43 -0.21 -1.23
C ARG A 58 7.49 -0.47 -2.29
N ALA A 59 8.38 0.50 -2.57
CA ALA A 59 9.48 0.33 -3.50
C ALA A 59 10.41 -0.82 -3.06
N TRP A 60 10.71 -0.91 -1.77
CA TRP A 60 11.48 -2.00 -1.20
C TRP A 60 10.76 -3.35 -1.37
N ALA A 61 9.46 -3.42 -1.10
CA ALA A 61 8.68 -4.64 -1.26
C ALA A 61 8.56 -5.07 -2.74
N THR A 62 8.27 -4.13 -3.66
CA THR A 62 8.19 -4.43 -5.10
C THR A 62 9.54 -4.89 -5.67
N LEU A 63 10.64 -4.33 -5.17
CA LEU A 63 11.96 -4.75 -5.60
C LEU A 63 12.24 -6.21 -5.21
N HIS A 64 11.81 -6.63 -4.01
CA HIS A 64 11.92 -8.04 -3.59
C HIS A 64 11.12 -8.97 -4.50
N PHE A 65 9.89 -8.59 -4.91
CA PHE A 65 9.11 -9.36 -5.88
C PHE A 65 9.88 -9.54 -7.21
N TYR A 66 10.42 -8.45 -7.77
CA TYR A 66 11.16 -8.53 -9.03
C TYR A 66 12.47 -9.31 -8.92
N GLN A 67 13.14 -9.27 -7.75
CA GLN A 67 14.34 -10.08 -7.49
C GLN A 67 14.02 -11.58 -7.50
N HIS A 68 12.85 -11.97 -7.01
CA HIS A 68 12.36 -13.36 -7.04
C HIS A 68 11.63 -13.72 -8.34
N ARG A 69 11.77 -12.90 -9.39
CA ARG A 69 11.12 -13.08 -10.70
C ARG A 69 9.59 -13.16 -10.65
N MET A 70 8.99 -12.60 -9.58
CA MET A 70 7.54 -12.56 -9.40
C MET A 70 6.95 -11.25 -9.92
N LYS A 71 5.68 -11.28 -10.32
CA LYS A 71 4.92 -10.10 -10.73
C LYS A 71 4.20 -9.53 -9.52
N VAL A 72 4.27 -8.21 -9.32
CA VAL A 72 3.56 -7.51 -8.23
C VAL A 72 2.04 -7.58 -8.41
N ILE A 73 1.59 -7.60 -9.67
CA ILE A 73 0.19 -7.83 -10.03
C ILE A 73 0.18 -9.14 -10.82
N SER A 74 -0.36 -10.19 -10.23
CA SER A 74 -0.51 -11.49 -10.87
C SER A 74 -1.82 -12.12 -10.43
N LEU A 75 -2.55 -12.67 -11.41
CA LEU A 75 -3.70 -13.52 -11.15
C LEU A 75 -3.28 -14.98 -10.89
N SER A 76 -2.00 -15.28 -11.07
CA SER A 76 -1.44 -16.62 -10.82
C SER A 76 -0.98 -16.73 -9.37
N PRO A 77 -1.09 -17.92 -8.75
CA PRO A 77 -0.56 -18.18 -7.42
C PRO A 77 0.93 -17.84 -7.32
N GLN A 78 1.35 -17.37 -6.16
CA GLN A 78 2.77 -17.08 -5.90
C GLN A 78 3.57 -18.39 -5.95
N GLN A 79 4.72 -18.35 -6.62
CA GLN A 79 5.60 -19.52 -6.78
C GLN A 79 6.62 -19.65 -5.64
N THR A 80 6.83 -18.59 -4.88
CA THR A 80 7.83 -18.54 -3.80
C THR A 80 7.28 -17.71 -2.67
N LEU A 81 7.42 -18.19 -1.43
CA LEU A 81 7.08 -17.44 -0.24
C LEU A 81 8.23 -16.49 0.11
N ILE A 82 7.97 -15.18 0.02
CA ILE A 82 8.95 -14.15 0.38
C ILE A 82 8.77 -13.81 1.86
N THR A 83 9.81 -14.09 2.66
CA THR A 83 9.84 -13.83 4.10
C THR A 83 10.95 -12.87 4.52
N THR A 84 11.69 -12.32 3.53
CA THR A 84 12.88 -11.48 3.73
C THR A 84 12.58 -10.00 3.44
N GLY A 85 13.54 -9.13 3.75
CA GLY A 85 13.38 -7.70 3.53
C GLY A 85 12.21 -7.10 4.31
N PRO A 86 11.31 -6.33 3.69
CA PRO A 86 10.17 -5.71 4.36
C PRO A 86 9.15 -6.74 4.88
N TYR A 87 9.14 -7.97 4.32
CA TYR A 87 8.28 -9.07 4.74
C TYR A 87 8.70 -9.70 6.08
N ARG A 88 9.84 -9.28 6.67
CA ARG A 88 10.22 -9.62 8.04
C ARG A 88 9.41 -8.84 9.09
N PHE A 89 8.87 -7.69 8.73
CA PHE A 89 8.18 -6.77 9.65
C PHE A 89 6.67 -6.77 9.45
N SER A 90 6.23 -6.94 8.20
CA SER A 90 4.82 -6.99 7.83
C SER A 90 4.62 -8.06 6.76
N ARG A 91 3.51 -8.79 6.82
CA ARG A 91 3.14 -9.74 5.75
C ARG A 91 2.59 -9.04 4.51
N THR A 92 2.18 -7.78 4.66
CA THR A 92 1.51 -6.99 3.62
C THR A 92 2.16 -5.63 3.38
N PRO A 93 3.49 -5.53 3.23
CA PRO A 93 4.18 -4.25 3.12
C PRO A 93 3.79 -3.46 1.86
N LEU A 94 3.37 -4.14 0.80
CA LEU A 94 2.85 -3.51 -0.42
C LEU A 94 1.54 -2.76 -0.16
N PHE A 95 0.62 -3.39 0.56
CA PHE A 95 -0.67 -2.78 0.89
C PHE A 95 -0.50 -1.69 1.95
N LEU A 96 0.32 -1.92 2.96
CA LEU A 96 0.61 -0.93 3.99
C LEU A 96 1.22 0.35 3.38
N GLY A 97 2.23 0.20 2.53
CA GLY A 97 2.86 1.34 1.85
C GLY A 97 1.91 2.06 0.89
N GLY A 98 1.17 1.32 0.07
CA GLY A 98 0.27 1.88 -0.94
C GLY A 98 -1.04 2.40 -0.35
N ASN A 99 -1.86 1.48 0.16
CA ASN A 99 -3.24 1.79 0.53
C ASN A 99 -3.39 2.51 1.88
N VAL A 100 -2.38 2.42 2.75
CA VAL A 100 -2.39 3.19 4.00
C VAL A 100 -1.54 4.44 3.83
N PHE A 101 -0.23 4.33 3.81
CA PHE A 101 0.64 5.49 3.91
C PHE A 101 0.53 6.45 2.71
N ILE A 102 0.56 5.97 1.46
CA ILE A 102 0.48 6.84 0.29
C ILE A 102 -0.90 7.52 0.22
N PHE A 103 -1.99 6.77 0.40
CA PHE A 103 -3.34 7.33 0.27
C PHE A 103 -3.65 8.32 1.40
N PHE A 104 -3.32 7.99 2.65
CA PHE A 104 -3.47 8.95 3.76
C PHE A 104 -2.58 10.17 3.57
N GLY A 105 -1.31 9.98 3.17
CA GLY A 105 -0.38 11.06 2.90
C GLY A 105 -0.90 12.02 1.85
N ALA A 106 -1.38 11.52 0.71
CA ALA A 106 -1.97 12.32 -0.35
C ALA A 106 -3.24 13.05 0.11
N SER A 107 -4.13 12.38 0.87
CA SER A 107 -5.35 12.96 1.41
C SER A 107 -5.06 14.09 2.40
N MET A 108 -4.05 13.93 3.25
CA MET A 108 -3.60 14.98 4.18
C MET A 108 -2.98 16.16 3.45
N MET A 109 -2.17 15.92 2.42
CA MET A 109 -1.56 16.98 1.63
C MET A 109 -2.61 17.85 0.92
N LEU A 110 -3.72 17.27 0.49
CA LEU A 110 -4.83 18.00 -0.12
C LEU A 110 -5.85 18.52 0.89
N GLY A 111 -5.73 18.18 2.18
CA GLY A 111 -6.60 18.66 3.25
C GLY A 111 -8.06 18.25 3.09
N SER A 112 -8.34 17.09 2.49
CA SER A 112 -9.69 16.64 2.16
C SER A 112 -10.26 15.68 3.20
N PRO A 113 -11.32 16.06 3.95
CA PRO A 113 -12.02 15.16 4.86
C PRO A 113 -12.63 13.95 4.15
N SER A 114 -13.26 14.15 2.99
CA SER A 114 -13.85 13.05 2.22
C SER A 114 -12.80 12.08 1.70
N ALA A 115 -11.63 12.55 1.28
CA ALA A 115 -10.53 11.68 0.86
C ALA A 115 -10.00 10.82 2.02
N LEU A 116 -9.87 11.40 3.22
CA LEU A 116 -9.48 10.64 4.41
C LEU A 116 -10.53 9.57 4.76
N LEU A 117 -11.81 9.92 4.67
CA LEU A 117 -12.89 8.98 4.91
C LEU A 117 -12.89 7.84 3.88
N ILE A 118 -12.77 8.16 2.58
CA ILE A 118 -12.67 7.16 1.51
C ILE A 118 -11.48 6.23 1.77
N THR A 119 -10.32 6.78 2.11
CA THR A 119 -9.13 6.00 2.43
C THR A 119 -9.36 5.10 3.64
N ALA A 120 -9.97 5.61 4.71
CA ALA A 120 -10.27 4.82 5.90
C ALA A 120 -11.26 3.68 5.60
N LEU A 121 -12.32 3.94 4.85
CA LEU A 121 -13.31 2.95 4.45
C LEU A 121 -12.76 1.92 3.45
N HIS A 122 -11.72 2.26 2.71
CA HIS A 122 -11.04 1.34 1.80
C HIS A 122 -10.23 0.25 2.55
N ILE A 123 -9.68 0.55 3.74
CA ILE A 123 -8.84 -0.40 4.51
C ILE A 123 -9.54 -1.73 4.80
N PRO A 124 -10.80 -1.79 5.31
CA PRO A 124 -11.49 -3.04 5.51
C PRO A 124 -11.66 -3.88 4.24
N ILE A 125 -11.89 -3.22 3.10
CA ILE A 125 -12.00 -3.89 1.80
C ILE A 125 -10.67 -4.53 1.42
N VAL A 126 -9.58 -3.80 1.58
CA VAL A 126 -8.21 -4.31 1.35
C VAL A 126 -7.90 -5.47 2.31
N ASP A 127 -8.27 -5.37 3.59
CA ASP A 127 -8.05 -6.46 4.55
C ASP A 127 -8.80 -7.75 4.15
N LEU A 128 -9.99 -7.65 3.60
CA LEU A 128 -10.71 -8.80 3.04
C LEU A 128 -9.98 -9.44 1.85
N LEU A 129 -9.41 -8.62 0.97
CA LEU A 129 -8.61 -9.13 -0.15
C LEU A 129 -7.34 -9.81 0.35
N ILE A 130 -6.65 -9.21 1.32
CA ILE A 130 -5.46 -9.80 1.96
C ILE A 130 -5.78 -11.14 2.60
N ARG A 131 -6.93 -11.26 3.31
CA ARG A 131 -7.34 -12.55 3.91
C ARG A 131 -7.55 -13.64 2.86
N ARG A 132 -8.06 -13.30 1.68
CA ARG A 132 -8.21 -14.24 0.57
C ARG A 132 -6.85 -14.67 0.03
N GLU A 133 -5.92 -13.74 -0.14
CA GLU A 133 -4.55 -14.01 -0.56
C GLU A 133 -3.83 -14.89 0.48
N GLU A 134 -3.93 -14.58 1.78
CA GLU A 134 -3.37 -15.38 2.86
C GLU A 134 -3.87 -16.83 2.85
N LYS A 135 -5.18 -17.03 2.55
CA LYS A 135 -5.75 -18.37 2.44
C LYS A 135 -5.15 -19.16 1.25
N GLN A 136 -4.91 -18.47 0.13
CA GLN A 136 -4.24 -19.09 -1.01
C GLN A 136 -2.78 -19.43 -0.70
N LEU A 137 -2.06 -18.56 0.01
CA LEU A 137 -0.69 -18.82 0.46
C LEU A 137 -0.64 -20.04 1.42
N GLU A 138 -1.59 -20.15 2.35
CA GLU A 138 -1.71 -21.29 3.25
C GLU A 138 -1.96 -22.60 2.50
N GLN A 139 -2.80 -22.59 1.46
CA GLN A 139 -3.03 -23.75 0.60
C GLN A 139 -1.81 -24.15 -0.22
N THR A 140 -1.00 -23.15 -0.63
CA THR A 140 0.15 -23.39 -1.52
C THR A 140 1.40 -23.79 -0.73
N PHE A 141 1.66 -23.16 0.42
CA PHE A 141 2.91 -23.32 1.18
C PHE A 141 2.74 -24.09 2.50
N GLY A 142 1.50 -24.39 2.93
CA GLY A 142 1.20 -25.22 4.10
C GLY A 142 1.95 -24.77 5.38
N GLU A 143 2.72 -25.70 5.95
CA GLU A 143 3.48 -25.50 7.19
C GLU A 143 4.50 -24.33 7.14
N GLU A 144 5.07 -24.06 5.97
CA GLU A 144 6.01 -22.95 5.83
C GLU A 144 5.32 -21.61 6.03
N TRP A 145 4.11 -21.46 5.45
CA TRP A 145 3.27 -20.28 5.65
C TRP A 145 2.83 -20.14 7.10
N LEU A 146 2.40 -21.21 7.77
CA LEU A 146 1.96 -21.16 9.16
C LEU A 146 3.08 -20.68 10.08
N ARG A 147 4.30 -21.22 9.95
CA ARG A 147 5.48 -20.78 10.70
C ARG A 147 5.84 -19.30 10.45
N TYR A 148 5.66 -18.82 9.23
CA TYR A 148 5.87 -17.42 8.90
C TYR A 148 4.78 -16.53 9.53
N LYS A 149 3.50 -16.94 9.45
CA LYS A 149 2.34 -16.25 10.00
C LYS A 149 2.39 -16.08 11.52
N GLU A 150 2.99 -17.03 12.24
CA GLU A 150 3.19 -16.95 13.70
C GLU A 150 4.23 -15.88 14.10
N ARG A 151 5.23 -15.65 13.27
CA ARG A 151 6.34 -14.75 13.56
C ARG A 151 6.14 -13.32 13.08
N VAL A 152 5.35 -13.11 12.05
CA VAL A 152 5.18 -11.81 11.41
C VAL A 152 3.72 -11.41 11.40
N ARG A 153 3.43 -10.21 11.87
CA ARG A 153 2.06 -9.66 11.86
C ARG A 153 1.61 -9.31 10.45
N ARG A 154 0.29 -9.22 10.24
CA ARG A 154 -0.27 -8.86 8.94
C ARG A 154 0.11 -7.43 8.56
N TRP A 155 -0.13 -6.48 9.45
CA TRP A 155 0.14 -5.07 9.18
C TRP A 155 1.48 -4.62 9.77
N LEU A 156 1.58 -4.47 11.05
CA LEU A 156 2.80 -4.14 11.84
C LEU A 156 2.78 -4.82 13.21
#